data_48259d0898c25d44a46f2ed8d4a48918
#
_entry.id   48259d0898c25d44a46f2ed8d4a48918
#
_cell.length_a   1.000
_cell.length_b   1.000
_cell.length_c   1.000
_cell.angle_alpha   90.00
_cell.angle_beta   90.00
_cell.angle_gamma   90.00
#
_symmetry.space_group_name_H-M   'P 1'
#
loop_
_entity.id
_entity.type
_entity.pdbx_description
1 polymer ?
#
loop_
_entity_poly.entity_id
_entity_poly.type
_entity_poly.pdbx_seq_one_letter_code
_entity_poly.pdbx_strand_id
1 'polypeptide(L)'
;MKKFKKLICSALAVMMLFSLVVSASACTTVAVGKDASADGSVMVAHTCDGWYDHRIQIVEGGTHADGEMVDIYNDPCTDTKNTPELVGQVPQVPETYTYFNIAYPFMNEKGVIISEFTWSGRSEVGSPNGMMVIANLEMLGLQRAATARECVEVMGAIAEEYGYCDGGECLLVADQNEVWIFEVCGGGPLWAAGSDAPGAHWAARRVPDDQVFVGANRSRLGVIDFNDTDNYMWSTDITALPKDMGWWNEGEDFNFTNIFNPEPYGYMFYASRREWRAFSLLAPSQDFPVVDRYTHYDFSITPDEPVTVQNIMDIYSDHLEGTEYDLTTDEAAGPFGSPTRWQVPGSMKPEEQKSEDWEREIAQFRCSYSFVAQLRPNMPAGVGSLLWFGEDSPDTTVYTPLYAGTTEVPTAWSTGDRKNFDTSCSWWAFNLVNNYANLNWNAMYPVIRERKAAIEKEYFDNQAEVEAEAVRLYESGDEAGARAYLTEYVNNNLNKLNDDWWSFAWELLGHYYDGIRIEEDGSSTTLGYPTEWLQEVNFGGTSVADQAKLNGEAPAESEEPSESVEPSEEPSESEQPSESVQPSESVQPSESQQPTGEPSEPAVNTESSNGTAIIIGVVAAVVVAAAAWFFLKKKKN
;
A
#
# COMPACT_ATOMS: atom_id res chain seq x y z
N MET A 1 24.03 -22.85 27.82
CA MET A 1 23.10 -21.71 27.83
C MET A 1 22.91 -21.13 26.42
N LYS A 2 23.95 -20.67 25.66
CA LYS A 2 23.80 -20.08 24.30
C LYS A 2 23.05 -21.00 23.30
N LYS A 3 23.32 -22.32 23.25
CA LYS A 3 22.60 -23.25 22.38
C LYS A 3 21.13 -23.46 22.75
N PHE A 4 20.81 -23.34 24.04
CA PHE A 4 19.42 -23.47 24.53
C PHE A 4 18.60 -22.22 24.24
N LYS A 5 19.21 -21.01 24.38
CA LYS A 5 18.57 -19.76 23.96
C LYS A 5 18.27 -19.76 22.44
N LYS A 6 19.24 -20.17 21.60
CA LYS A 6 19.00 -20.30 20.13
C LYS A 6 17.86 -21.26 19.81
N LEU A 7 17.75 -22.40 20.51
CA LEU A 7 16.67 -23.38 20.30
C LEU A 7 15.29 -22.80 20.71
N ILE A 8 15.22 -22.03 21.78
CA ILE A 8 13.98 -21.37 22.21
C ILE A 8 13.60 -20.27 21.23
N CYS A 9 14.55 -19.44 20.79
CA CYS A 9 14.30 -18.42 19.76
C CYS A 9 13.79 -19.05 18.45
N SER A 10 14.41 -20.12 17.98
CA SER A 10 13.95 -20.83 16.79
C SER A 10 12.58 -21.47 16.96
N ALA A 11 12.25 -21.98 18.14
CA ALA A 11 10.93 -22.59 18.41
C ALA A 11 9.83 -21.51 18.51
N LEU A 12 10.13 -20.34 19.08
CA LEU A 12 9.22 -19.21 19.14
C LEU A 12 9.04 -18.58 17.76
N ALA A 13 10.09 -18.46 16.96
CA ALA A 13 10.03 -17.98 15.58
C ALA A 13 9.17 -18.91 14.70
N VAL A 14 9.26 -20.23 14.86
CA VAL A 14 8.40 -21.20 14.17
C VAL A 14 6.94 -21.08 14.60
N MET A 15 6.66 -20.77 15.87
CA MET A 15 5.29 -20.53 16.33
C MET A 15 4.70 -19.23 15.80
N MET A 16 5.51 -18.17 15.61
CA MET A 16 5.08 -16.91 14.99
C MET A 16 4.81 -17.03 13.48
N LEU A 17 5.52 -17.93 12.77
CA LEU A 17 5.26 -18.19 11.35
C LEU A 17 3.83 -18.73 11.06
N PHE A 18 3.12 -19.21 12.05
CA PHE A 18 1.73 -19.66 11.92
C PHE A 18 0.67 -18.57 12.23
N SER A 19 1.07 -17.41 12.72
CA SER A 19 0.15 -16.33 13.12
C SER A 19 0.19 -15.08 12.22
N LEU A 20 1.16 -15.01 11.29
CA LEU A 20 1.31 -13.86 10.39
C LEU A 20 1.02 -14.26 8.95
N VAL A 21 -0.26 -14.45 8.62
CA VAL A 21 -0.74 -14.10 7.29
C VAL A 21 -1.04 -12.59 7.36
N VAL A 22 -0.02 -11.80 7.55
CA VAL A 22 -0.10 -10.38 7.22
C VAL A 22 -0.22 -10.35 5.70
N SER A 23 -1.32 -9.88 5.19
CA SER A 23 -1.40 -9.44 3.79
C SER A 23 -0.27 -8.42 3.63
N ALA A 24 0.80 -8.80 2.96
CA ALA A 24 1.92 -7.89 2.73
C ALA A 24 1.37 -6.64 2.03
N SER A 25 1.23 -5.57 2.76
CA SER A 25 1.06 -4.24 2.22
C SER A 25 2.30 -3.93 1.39
N ALA A 26 2.10 -3.31 0.27
CA ALA A 26 3.19 -3.07 -0.63
C ALA A 26 3.13 -1.63 -1.13
N CYS A 27 3.56 -0.72 -0.28
CA CYS A 27 3.65 0.70 -0.58
C CYS A 27 4.84 1.00 -1.49
N THR A 28 4.74 2.06 -2.30
CA THR A 28 5.85 2.62 -3.09
C THR A 28 6.11 4.03 -2.60
N THR A 29 7.37 4.33 -2.32
CA THR A 29 7.78 5.66 -1.84
C THR A 29 8.88 6.23 -2.71
N VAL A 30 8.84 7.56 -2.89
CA VAL A 30 9.87 8.32 -3.58
C VAL A 30 10.25 9.50 -2.71
N ALA A 31 11.57 9.78 -2.58
CA ALA A 31 12.05 11.03 -1.99
C ALA A 31 12.94 11.78 -2.97
N VAL A 32 12.85 13.09 -2.96
CA VAL A 32 13.65 13.99 -3.81
C VAL A 32 14.29 15.05 -2.92
N GLY A 33 15.62 15.10 -2.94
CA GLY A 33 16.37 16.16 -2.29
C GLY A 33 16.12 17.52 -2.93
N LYS A 34 16.26 18.59 -2.16
CA LYS A 34 15.91 19.95 -2.62
C LYS A 34 16.67 20.45 -3.85
N ASP A 35 17.92 19.99 -4.04
CA ASP A 35 18.75 20.36 -5.19
C ASP A 35 18.51 19.43 -6.41
N ALA A 36 17.77 18.32 -6.21
CA ALA A 36 17.30 17.44 -7.26
C ALA A 36 15.90 17.81 -7.78
N SER A 37 15.18 18.70 -7.09
CA SER A 37 13.84 19.14 -7.50
C SER A 37 13.87 20.36 -8.40
N ALA A 38 12.81 20.56 -9.18
CA ALA A 38 12.71 21.65 -10.15
C ALA A 38 12.49 23.02 -9.50
N ASP A 39 11.95 23.10 -8.30
CA ASP A 39 11.57 24.31 -7.59
C ASP A 39 12.30 24.52 -6.25
N GLY A 40 13.27 23.66 -5.93
CA GLY A 40 14.01 23.70 -4.68
C GLY A 40 13.27 23.14 -3.47
N SER A 41 12.11 22.50 -3.67
CA SER A 41 11.39 21.82 -2.62
C SER A 41 12.02 20.46 -2.30
N VAL A 42 11.91 20.03 -1.05
CA VAL A 42 12.03 18.63 -0.70
C VAL A 42 10.71 17.94 -1.07
N MET A 43 10.76 16.75 -1.68
CA MET A 43 9.54 16.00 -1.97
C MET A 43 9.60 14.60 -1.36
N VAL A 44 8.46 14.14 -0.85
CA VAL A 44 8.24 12.76 -0.40
C VAL A 44 6.91 12.30 -0.91
N ALA A 45 6.85 11.07 -1.40
CA ALA A 45 5.62 10.53 -1.95
C ALA A 45 5.34 9.13 -1.41
N HIS A 46 4.06 8.76 -1.41
CA HIS A 46 3.55 7.53 -0.82
C HIS A 46 2.38 6.97 -1.63
N THR A 47 2.34 5.64 -1.81
CA THR A 47 1.12 4.90 -2.12
C THR A 47 0.80 3.97 -0.96
N CYS A 48 -0.40 4.04 -0.40
CA CYS A 48 -0.85 3.15 0.69
C CYS A 48 -1.57 1.94 0.08
N ASP A 49 -0.79 0.92 -0.31
CA ASP A 49 -1.27 -0.22 -1.08
C ASP A 49 -1.93 -1.27 -0.19
N GLY A 50 -3.22 -1.21 -0.08
CA GLY A 50 -4.00 -2.12 0.74
C GLY A 50 -5.43 -1.65 0.93
N TRP A 51 -6.12 -2.26 1.89
CA TRP A 51 -7.49 -1.88 2.26
C TRP A 51 -7.48 -1.22 3.64
N TYR A 52 -6.87 -0.05 3.72
CA TYR A 52 -6.68 0.72 4.95
C TYR A 52 -7.74 1.79 5.14
N ASP A 53 -7.69 2.47 6.27
CA ASP A 53 -8.56 3.62 6.56
C ASP A 53 -8.21 4.77 5.60
N HIS A 54 -9.20 5.28 4.89
CA HIS A 54 -9.08 6.37 3.92
C HIS A 54 -9.55 7.72 4.47
N ARG A 55 -10.10 7.75 5.70
CA ARG A 55 -10.72 8.93 6.29
C ARG A 55 -9.67 9.89 6.82
N ILE A 56 -9.58 11.09 6.25
CA ILE A 56 -8.71 12.14 6.74
C ILE A 56 -9.25 12.68 8.06
N GLN A 57 -8.44 12.70 9.09
CA GLN A 57 -8.73 13.29 10.39
C GLN A 57 -7.65 14.31 10.74
N ILE A 58 -8.04 15.47 11.26
CA ILE A 58 -7.11 16.45 11.80
C ILE A 58 -7.22 16.39 13.32
N VAL A 59 -6.14 15.96 13.96
CA VAL A 59 -6.06 15.82 15.41
C VAL A 59 -5.39 17.06 15.97
N GLU A 60 -6.15 17.86 16.71
CA GLU A 60 -5.64 19.11 17.29
C GLU A 60 -4.55 18.83 18.33
N GLY A 61 -3.46 19.58 18.25
CA GLY A 61 -2.43 19.66 19.28
C GLY A 61 -2.88 20.52 20.46
N GLY A 62 -2.06 20.57 21.50
CA GLY A 62 -2.39 21.38 22.67
C GLY A 62 -1.37 21.30 23.80
N THR A 63 -1.71 21.94 24.91
CA THR A 63 -0.92 21.91 26.13
C THR A 63 -1.44 20.84 27.09
N HIS A 64 -0.53 20.12 27.72
CA HIS A 64 -0.80 18.97 28.57
C HIS A 64 -0.30 19.20 30.00
N ALA A 65 -0.99 18.61 30.96
CA ALA A 65 -0.62 18.69 32.37
C ALA A 65 0.59 17.79 32.68
N ASP A 66 1.35 18.17 33.71
CA ASP A 66 2.44 17.33 34.21
C ASP A 66 1.92 15.94 34.61
N GLY A 67 2.55 14.88 34.07
CA GLY A 67 2.18 13.50 34.35
C GLY A 67 0.98 12.99 33.54
N GLU A 68 0.49 13.75 32.57
CA GLU A 68 -0.49 13.26 31.60
C GLU A 68 0.10 12.12 30.76
N MET A 69 -0.74 11.15 30.41
CA MET A 69 -0.33 9.95 29.69
C MET A 69 -1.10 9.86 28.37
N VAL A 70 -0.46 9.29 27.36
CA VAL A 70 -1.05 8.95 26.04
C VAL A 70 -1.39 7.48 26.02
N ASP A 71 -2.60 7.14 25.65
CA ASP A 71 -3.05 5.77 25.42
C ASP A 71 -2.44 5.22 24.12
N ILE A 72 -1.89 4.01 24.17
CA ILE A 72 -1.31 3.30 23.04
C ILE A 72 -2.17 2.09 22.71
N TYR A 73 -2.55 1.97 21.45
CA TYR A 73 -3.43 0.92 20.94
C TYR A 73 -2.67 0.01 19.97
N ASN A 74 -3.03 -1.28 19.94
CA ASN A 74 -2.33 -2.31 19.14
C ASN A 74 -2.54 -2.19 17.62
N ASP A 75 -3.60 -1.52 17.18
CA ASP A 75 -3.94 -1.32 15.77
C ASP A 75 -4.76 -0.04 15.63
N PRO A 76 -4.11 1.14 15.68
CA PRO A 76 -4.83 2.39 15.74
C PRO A 76 -5.51 2.80 14.43
N CYS A 77 -5.14 2.23 13.27
CA CYS A 77 -5.41 2.90 11.99
C CYS A 77 -5.88 2.00 10.85
N THR A 78 -5.79 0.67 10.93
CA THR A 78 -5.83 -0.13 9.70
C THR A 78 -7.21 -0.51 9.19
N ASP A 79 -8.25 -0.57 10.02
CA ASP A 79 -9.59 -0.89 9.55
C ASP A 79 -10.67 -0.22 10.41
N THR A 80 -11.61 0.45 9.77
CA THR A 80 -12.77 1.08 10.42
C THR A 80 -13.62 0.13 11.27
N LYS A 81 -13.47 -1.18 11.11
CA LYS A 81 -14.19 -2.22 11.87
C LYS A 81 -13.41 -2.82 13.03
N ASN A 82 -12.11 -2.59 13.08
CA ASN A 82 -11.33 -3.04 14.22
C ASN A 82 -11.60 -2.12 15.39
N THR A 83 -11.82 -2.70 16.56
CA THR A 83 -11.81 -1.94 17.81
C THR A 83 -10.40 -2.08 18.37
N PRO A 84 -9.57 -1.04 18.30
CA PRO A 84 -8.21 -1.12 18.82
C PRO A 84 -8.23 -1.46 20.31
N GLU A 85 -7.33 -2.35 20.73
CA GLU A 85 -7.15 -2.68 22.14
C GLU A 85 -6.09 -1.80 22.77
N LEU A 86 -6.36 -1.24 23.94
CA LEU A 86 -5.39 -0.49 24.72
C LEU A 86 -4.28 -1.43 25.21
N VAL A 87 -3.05 -1.21 24.76
CA VAL A 87 -1.88 -2.05 25.13
C VAL A 87 -0.99 -1.39 26.19
N GLY A 88 -1.09 -0.09 26.37
CA GLY A 88 -0.31 0.62 27.38
C GLY A 88 -0.47 2.13 27.30
N GLN A 89 0.40 2.82 28.01
CA GLN A 89 0.45 4.28 28.05
C GLN A 89 1.90 4.76 28.05
N VAL A 90 2.15 5.92 27.44
CA VAL A 90 3.43 6.63 27.52
C VAL A 90 3.24 8.03 28.06
N PRO A 91 4.26 8.65 28.70
CA PRO A 91 4.15 10.04 29.15
C PRO A 91 3.88 10.99 27.98
N GLN A 92 2.96 11.93 28.18
CA GLN A 92 2.75 13.00 27.22
C GLN A 92 3.76 14.11 27.41
N VAL A 93 4.12 14.80 26.32
CA VAL A 93 4.95 16.00 26.35
C VAL A 93 4.10 17.22 26.71
N PRO A 94 4.70 18.32 27.27
CA PRO A 94 3.93 19.49 27.70
C PRO A 94 3.14 20.19 26.58
N GLU A 95 3.59 20.08 25.33
CA GLU A 95 2.97 20.66 24.14
C GLU A 95 3.03 19.69 22.99
N THR A 96 1.90 19.49 22.28
CA THR A 96 1.80 18.67 21.08
C THR A 96 1.38 19.49 19.88
N TYR A 97 1.81 19.07 18.69
CA TYR A 97 1.43 19.69 17.43
C TYR A 97 0.18 19.06 16.86
N THR A 98 -0.61 19.87 16.14
CA THR A 98 -1.72 19.38 15.29
C THR A 98 -1.15 18.51 14.18
N TYR A 99 -1.77 17.34 13.94
CA TYR A 99 -1.33 16.44 12.88
C TYR A 99 -2.51 15.86 12.10
N PHE A 100 -2.21 15.38 10.90
CA PHE A 100 -3.14 14.73 10.00
C PHE A 100 -3.00 13.22 10.16
N ASN A 101 -4.12 12.57 10.43
CA ASN A 101 -4.25 11.14 10.62
C ASN A 101 -5.11 10.53 9.50
N ILE A 102 -4.70 9.36 9.06
CA ILE A 102 -5.40 8.48 8.13
C ILE A 102 -5.05 7.05 8.56
N ALA A 103 -4.93 6.09 7.67
CA ALA A 103 -4.39 4.77 8.06
C ALA A 103 -3.03 4.89 8.77
N TYR A 104 -2.16 5.75 8.25
CA TYR A 104 -0.86 6.11 8.83
C TYR A 104 -0.80 7.62 8.99
N PRO A 105 -0.47 8.16 10.19
CA PRO A 105 -0.30 9.59 10.38
C PRO A 105 0.80 10.14 9.46
N PHE A 106 0.54 11.23 8.73
CA PHE A 106 1.43 11.59 7.63
C PHE A 106 1.99 13.02 7.65
N MET A 107 1.37 13.99 8.34
CA MET A 107 1.82 15.38 8.32
C MET A 107 1.48 16.09 9.63
N ASN A 108 2.31 17.03 10.08
CA ASN A 108 1.97 17.94 11.17
C ASN A 108 2.00 19.42 10.74
N GLU A 109 1.50 20.29 11.61
CA GLU A 109 1.43 21.74 11.38
C GLU A 109 2.81 22.44 11.30
N LYS A 110 3.88 21.75 11.68
CA LYS A 110 5.27 22.23 11.54
C LYS A 110 5.87 21.85 10.18
N GLY A 111 5.13 21.08 9.36
CA GLY A 111 5.55 20.64 8.05
C GLY A 111 6.46 19.42 8.06
N VAL A 112 6.47 18.65 9.14
CA VAL A 112 7.08 17.32 9.13
C VAL A 112 6.12 16.36 8.44
N ILE A 113 6.65 15.60 7.48
CA ILE A 113 5.91 14.61 6.68
C ILE A 113 6.53 13.23 6.91
N ILE A 114 5.68 12.21 6.98
CA ILE A 114 6.10 10.81 7.01
C ILE A 114 5.39 10.05 5.88
N SER A 115 6.14 9.22 5.17
CA SER A 115 5.61 8.16 4.30
C SER A 115 6.25 6.83 4.65
N GLU A 116 5.61 5.71 4.33
CA GLU A 116 6.04 4.41 4.82
C GLU A 116 6.05 3.32 3.75
N PHE A 117 6.78 2.24 4.02
CA PHE A 117 6.58 0.93 3.42
C PHE A 117 7.08 -0.18 4.35
N THR A 118 6.32 -1.26 4.42
CA THR A 118 6.69 -2.46 5.17
C THR A 118 7.76 -3.28 4.45
N TRP A 119 8.73 -3.82 5.18
CA TRP A 119 9.66 -4.82 4.66
C TRP A 119 9.70 -6.08 5.55
N SER A 120 9.97 -7.23 4.94
CA SER A 120 10.09 -8.50 5.66
C SER A 120 11.54 -8.81 5.97
N GLY A 121 11.87 -8.99 7.25
CA GLY A 121 13.21 -9.27 7.72
C GLY A 121 13.33 -10.59 8.46
N ARG A 122 14.42 -10.73 9.23
CA ARG A 122 14.64 -11.90 10.08
C ARG A 122 13.53 -12.04 11.10
N SER A 123 12.92 -13.23 11.16
CA SER A 123 11.92 -13.56 12.18
C SER A 123 12.47 -13.48 13.62
N GLU A 124 13.79 -13.56 13.78
CA GLU A 124 14.48 -13.48 15.07
C GLU A 124 14.45 -12.11 15.71
N VAL A 125 14.11 -11.04 14.97
CA VAL A 125 13.92 -9.70 15.53
C VAL A 125 12.47 -9.40 15.89
N GLY A 126 11.52 -10.29 15.60
CA GLY A 126 10.13 -10.12 16.05
C GLY A 126 10.05 -9.97 17.57
N SER A 127 9.27 -9.01 18.07
CA SER A 127 9.21 -8.66 19.48
C SER A 127 7.77 -8.61 20.01
N PRO A 128 7.16 -9.75 20.32
CA PRO A 128 5.74 -9.82 20.73
C PRO A 128 5.42 -9.11 22.05
N ASN A 129 6.45 -8.72 22.80
CA ASN A 129 6.30 -7.96 24.05
C ASN A 129 6.50 -6.45 23.83
N GLY A 130 6.77 -6.02 22.61
CA GLY A 130 6.82 -4.59 22.28
C GLY A 130 5.45 -3.96 22.37
N MET A 131 5.40 -2.67 22.63
CA MET A 131 4.15 -1.90 22.76
C MET A 131 3.82 -1.15 21.47
N MET A 132 4.84 -0.74 20.70
CA MET A 132 4.67 0.16 19.56
C MET A 132 4.50 -0.62 18.25
N VAL A 133 3.46 -0.30 17.50
CA VAL A 133 3.38 -0.53 16.05
C VAL A 133 3.80 0.74 15.32
N ILE A 134 4.00 0.66 13.99
CA ILE A 134 4.55 1.80 13.23
C ILE A 134 3.68 3.05 13.34
N ALA A 135 2.36 2.93 13.21
CA ALA A 135 1.45 4.07 13.33
C ALA A 135 1.49 4.78 14.70
N ASN A 136 1.86 4.07 15.78
CA ASN A 136 2.09 4.72 17.08
C ASN A 136 3.37 5.58 17.07
N LEU A 137 4.43 5.11 16.41
CA LEU A 137 5.68 5.86 16.29
C LEU A 137 5.46 7.12 15.44
N GLU A 138 4.77 7.01 14.31
CA GLU A 138 4.41 8.14 13.45
C GLU A 138 3.57 9.17 14.18
N MET A 139 2.51 8.73 14.89
CA MET A 139 1.67 9.60 15.71
C MET A 139 2.48 10.38 16.73
N LEU A 140 3.32 9.68 17.52
CA LEU A 140 4.11 10.30 18.59
C LEU A 140 5.22 11.18 18.01
N GLY A 141 5.83 10.81 16.89
CA GLY A 141 6.78 11.61 16.14
C GLY A 141 6.18 12.93 15.68
N LEU A 142 5.04 12.86 14.98
CA LEU A 142 4.35 14.05 14.48
C LEU A 142 3.79 14.95 15.58
N GLN A 143 3.33 14.40 16.69
CA GLN A 143 2.89 15.19 17.85
C GLN A 143 4.02 15.99 18.50
N ARG A 144 5.28 15.54 18.40
CA ARG A 144 6.37 15.96 19.26
C ARG A 144 7.54 16.64 18.54
N ALA A 145 7.65 16.48 17.23
CA ALA A 145 8.80 16.95 16.45
C ALA A 145 8.44 18.10 15.52
N ALA A 146 9.32 19.10 15.44
CA ALA A 146 9.23 20.24 14.55
C ALA A 146 10.14 20.13 13.32
N THR A 147 11.03 19.12 13.29
CA THR A 147 11.94 18.84 12.16
C THR A 147 12.00 17.34 11.88
N ALA A 148 12.43 16.98 10.67
CA ALA A 148 12.59 15.60 10.26
C ALA A 148 13.58 14.84 11.17
N ARG A 149 14.73 15.44 11.47
CA ARG A 149 15.75 14.87 12.36
C ARG A 149 15.20 14.61 13.77
N GLU A 150 14.53 15.61 14.36
CA GLU A 150 13.90 15.47 15.68
C GLU A 150 12.85 14.36 15.70
N CYS A 151 12.08 14.23 14.60
CA CYS A 151 11.08 13.18 14.45
C CYS A 151 11.71 11.78 14.48
N VAL A 152 12.79 11.56 13.74
CA VAL A 152 13.58 10.31 13.76
C VAL A 152 14.10 10.01 15.17
N GLU A 153 14.67 11.00 15.86
CA GLU A 153 15.20 10.84 17.24
C GLU A 153 14.09 10.48 18.23
N VAL A 154 12.92 11.13 18.14
CA VAL A 154 11.75 10.86 18.99
C VAL A 154 11.23 9.44 18.76
N MET A 155 11.00 9.05 17.50
CA MET A 155 10.50 7.72 17.17
C MET A 155 11.48 6.62 17.57
N GLY A 156 12.77 6.81 17.31
CA GLY A 156 13.82 5.89 17.69
C GLY A 156 13.90 5.66 19.21
N ALA A 157 13.89 6.75 19.98
CA ALA A 157 13.91 6.67 21.45
C ALA A 157 12.69 5.95 22.03
N ILE A 158 11.50 6.22 21.50
CA ILE A 158 10.25 5.56 21.90
C ILE A 158 10.29 4.07 21.56
N ALA A 159 10.75 3.71 20.36
CA ALA A 159 10.87 2.31 19.96
C ALA A 159 11.87 1.54 20.85
N GLU A 160 13.00 2.15 21.23
CA GLU A 160 13.96 1.53 22.15
C GLU A 160 13.39 1.33 23.54
N GLU A 161 12.68 2.31 24.10
CA GLU A 161 12.17 2.28 25.47
C GLU A 161 10.97 1.35 25.63
N TYR A 162 9.98 1.45 24.72
CA TYR A 162 8.70 0.73 24.84
C TYR A 162 8.61 -0.53 23.99
N GLY A 163 9.57 -0.77 23.13
CA GLY A 163 9.64 -1.94 22.25
C GLY A 163 8.75 -1.83 21.03
N TYR A 164 9.29 -2.26 19.91
CA TYR A 164 8.60 -2.29 18.61
C TYR A 164 8.17 -3.71 18.29
N CYS A 165 6.88 -3.93 18.00
CA CYS A 165 6.27 -5.27 17.87
C CYS A 165 5.75 -5.58 16.47
N ASP A 166 5.81 -4.64 15.55
CA ASP A 166 5.39 -4.81 14.16
C ASP A 166 6.47 -5.51 13.30
N GLY A 167 6.22 -5.68 12.00
CA GLY A 167 7.22 -6.11 11.01
C GLY A 167 8.37 -5.12 10.89
N GLY A 168 9.28 -5.36 9.95
CA GLY A 168 10.24 -4.33 9.57
C GLY A 168 9.56 -3.21 8.82
N GLU A 169 9.82 -1.96 9.18
CA GLU A 169 9.25 -0.78 8.53
C GLU A 169 10.33 0.20 8.10
N CYS A 170 10.04 0.89 7.00
CA CYS A 170 10.83 1.99 6.50
C CYS A 170 9.96 3.24 6.42
N LEU A 171 10.40 4.31 7.07
CA LEU A 171 9.77 5.62 7.00
C LEU A 171 10.66 6.60 6.25
N LEU A 172 10.06 7.38 5.37
CA LEU A 172 10.67 8.57 4.78
C LEU A 172 10.18 9.76 5.61
N VAL A 173 11.05 10.31 6.43
CA VAL A 173 10.74 11.43 7.32
C VAL A 173 11.35 12.70 6.75
N ALA A 174 10.52 13.69 6.42
CA ALA A 174 10.95 14.88 5.73
C ALA A 174 10.44 16.16 6.37
N ASP A 175 11.19 17.24 6.17
CA ASP A 175 10.77 18.61 6.37
C ASP A 175 11.18 19.47 5.16
N GLN A 176 11.05 20.78 5.25
CA GLN A 176 11.40 21.71 4.17
C GLN A 176 12.90 21.74 3.83
N ASN A 177 13.77 21.03 4.55
CA ASN A 177 15.20 21.10 4.42
C ASN A 177 15.86 19.77 4.04
N GLU A 178 15.32 18.64 4.54
CA GLU A 178 15.97 17.33 4.41
C GLU A 178 14.97 16.17 4.45
N VAL A 179 15.44 15.00 3.97
CA VAL A 179 14.74 13.72 4.06
C VAL A 179 15.62 12.70 4.75
N TRP A 180 15.05 11.97 5.70
CA TRP A 180 15.66 10.84 6.37
C TRP A 180 14.92 9.55 6.05
N ILE A 181 15.67 8.51 5.69
CA ILE A 181 15.17 7.14 5.55
C ILE A 181 15.42 6.44 6.87
N PHE A 182 14.36 6.17 7.62
CA PHE A 182 14.39 5.53 8.93
C PHE A 182 13.87 4.10 8.81
N GLU A 183 14.68 3.11 9.16
CA GLU A 183 14.27 1.70 9.16
C GLU A 183 14.32 1.14 10.58
N VAL A 184 13.27 0.39 10.96
CA VAL A 184 13.09 -0.16 12.30
C VAL A 184 12.64 -1.61 12.27
N CYS A 185 13.12 -2.40 13.25
CA CYS A 185 12.64 -3.75 13.55
C CYS A 185 12.70 -3.99 15.07
N GLY A 186 12.04 -5.05 15.54
CA GLY A 186 11.92 -5.30 16.98
C GLY A 186 13.21 -5.71 17.66
N GLY A 187 13.23 -5.62 18.99
CA GLY A 187 14.36 -5.97 19.86
C GLY A 187 14.55 -7.48 20.06
N GLY A 188 13.75 -8.31 19.42
CA GLY A 188 13.81 -9.78 19.49
C GLY A 188 12.81 -10.40 20.48
N PRO A 189 12.53 -11.70 20.35
CA PRO A 189 11.42 -12.38 21.03
C PRO A 189 11.62 -12.55 22.55
N LEU A 190 12.80 -12.24 23.07
CA LEU A 190 13.10 -12.30 24.50
C LEU A 190 13.16 -10.92 25.14
N TRP A 191 12.98 -9.88 24.36
CA TRP A 191 12.90 -8.53 24.90
C TRP A 191 11.64 -8.35 25.75
N ALA A 192 11.75 -7.59 26.82
CA ALA A 192 10.64 -7.20 27.67
C ALA A 192 10.90 -5.81 28.24
N ALA A 193 9.84 -5.05 28.52
CA ALA A 193 9.93 -3.74 29.13
C ALA A 193 10.78 -3.73 30.40
N GLY A 194 11.68 -2.78 30.52
CA GLY A 194 12.63 -2.66 31.63
C GLY A 194 13.86 -3.58 31.52
N SER A 195 14.09 -4.23 30.37
CA SER A 195 15.37 -4.91 30.10
C SER A 195 16.48 -3.88 29.78
N ASP A 196 17.76 -4.26 30.01
CA ASP A 196 18.89 -3.41 29.62
C ASP A 196 19.12 -3.31 28.10
N ALA A 197 18.53 -4.23 27.32
CA ALA A 197 18.63 -4.23 25.86
C ALA A 197 17.56 -3.32 25.24
N PRO A 198 17.84 -2.64 24.11
CA PRO A 198 16.87 -1.80 23.42
C PRO A 198 15.68 -2.63 22.91
N GLY A 199 14.49 -2.02 22.92
CA GLY A 199 13.24 -2.63 22.46
C GLY A 199 13.07 -2.68 20.96
N ALA A 200 13.98 -2.03 20.24
CA ALA A 200 14.02 -1.99 18.78
C ALA A 200 15.46 -1.86 18.28
N HIS A 201 15.69 -2.29 17.05
CA HIS A 201 16.89 -1.97 16.29
C HIS A 201 16.48 -1.09 15.12
N TRP A 202 17.05 0.11 15.05
CA TRP A 202 16.75 1.07 14.00
C TRP A 202 18.01 1.78 13.52
N ALA A 203 18.00 2.23 12.30
CA ALA A 203 18.95 3.18 11.76
C ALA A 203 18.25 4.15 10.81
N ALA A 204 18.87 5.30 10.61
CA ALA A 204 18.41 6.27 9.63
C ALA A 204 19.57 6.79 8.80
N ARG A 205 19.29 7.09 7.53
CA ARG A 205 20.24 7.66 6.58
C ARG A 205 19.58 8.83 5.85
N ARG A 206 20.30 9.96 5.79
CA ARG A 206 19.84 11.15 5.08
C ARG A 206 19.98 10.95 3.56
N VAL A 207 18.97 11.37 2.81
CA VAL A 207 19.05 11.43 1.34
C VAL A 207 19.87 12.67 0.97
N PRO A 208 20.92 12.54 0.09
CA PRO A 208 21.67 13.69 -0.41
C PRO A 208 20.75 14.71 -1.11
N ASP A 209 21.07 15.99 -0.95
CA ASP A 209 20.21 17.08 -1.47
C ASP A 209 20.04 17.05 -3.00
N ASP A 210 21.02 16.52 -3.74
CA ASP A 210 21.04 16.42 -5.21
C ASP A 210 20.62 15.05 -5.75
N GLN A 211 19.97 14.22 -4.92
CA GLN A 211 19.61 12.85 -5.28
C GLN A 211 18.14 12.53 -5.02
N VAL A 212 17.71 11.43 -5.62
CA VAL A 212 16.41 10.81 -5.43
C VAL A 212 16.56 9.42 -4.82
N PHE A 213 15.66 9.07 -3.92
CA PHE A 213 15.54 7.74 -3.32
C PHE A 213 14.23 7.10 -3.77
N VAL A 214 14.25 5.78 -3.97
CA VAL A 214 13.04 4.98 -4.21
C VAL A 214 13.07 3.77 -3.30
N GLY A 215 11.93 3.49 -2.66
CA GLY A 215 11.75 2.33 -1.79
C GLY A 215 10.45 1.60 -2.05
N ALA A 216 10.51 0.26 -2.00
CA ALA A 216 9.35 -0.60 -2.27
C ALA A 216 9.51 -1.96 -1.55
N ASN A 217 9.06 -2.05 -0.31
CA ASN A 217 8.93 -3.28 0.48
C ASN A 217 10.20 -4.12 0.70
N ARG A 218 11.34 -3.49 0.75
CA ARG A 218 12.60 -4.10 1.20
C ARG A 218 13.52 -3.06 1.83
N SER A 219 14.38 -3.48 2.78
CA SER A 219 15.36 -2.59 3.40
C SER A 219 16.32 -1.97 2.37
N ARG A 220 16.62 -0.69 2.50
CA ARG A 220 17.41 0.10 1.56
C ARG A 220 18.63 0.81 2.16
N LEU A 221 18.78 0.85 3.50
CA LEU A 221 19.81 1.66 4.17
C LEU A 221 21.24 1.30 3.75
N GLY A 222 21.53 0.01 3.54
CA GLY A 222 22.89 -0.44 3.22
C GLY A 222 23.86 -0.29 4.38
N VAL A 223 25.10 0.15 4.10
CA VAL A 223 26.16 0.32 5.10
C VAL A 223 25.95 1.59 5.90
N ILE A 224 26.04 1.47 7.23
CA ILE A 224 25.98 2.60 8.18
C ILE A 224 27.40 3.07 8.49
N ASP A 225 27.69 4.34 8.25
CA ASP A 225 28.95 4.96 8.67
C ASP A 225 28.80 5.56 10.07
N PHE A 226 29.27 4.86 11.08
CA PHE A 226 29.24 5.31 12.48
C PHE A 226 30.10 6.55 12.78
N ASN A 227 30.89 7.04 11.81
CA ASN A 227 31.68 8.27 11.97
C ASN A 227 30.99 9.50 11.37
N ASP A 228 29.94 9.31 10.57
CA ASP A 228 29.19 10.39 9.92
C ASP A 228 27.81 10.59 10.60
N THR A 229 27.81 11.27 11.73
CA THR A 229 26.58 11.58 12.47
C THR A 229 25.74 12.70 11.86
N ASP A 230 26.25 13.36 10.82
CA ASP A 230 25.47 14.36 10.08
C ASP A 230 24.48 13.68 9.12
N ASN A 231 24.84 12.50 8.58
CA ASN A 231 24.05 11.77 7.60
C ASN A 231 23.53 10.41 8.09
N TYR A 232 23.91 9.97 9.29
CA TYR A 232 23.45 8.71 9.87
C TYR A 232 23.05 8.84 11.33
N MET A 233 21.99 8.12 11.71
CA MET A 233 21.55 7.91 13.10
C MET A 233 21.27 6.42 13.33
N TRP A 234 21.36 5.95 14.57
CA TRP A 234 21.14 4.53 14.88
C TRP A 234 20.78 4.30 16.35
N SER A 235 20.14 3.16 16.63
CA SER A 235 19.75 2.74 17.97
C SER A 235 20.94 2.43 18.87
N THR A 236 20.74 2.58 20.16
CA THR A 236 21.70 2.20 21.19
C THR A 236 22.10 0.72 21.02
N ASP A 237 23.42 0.46 21.08
CA ASP A 237 23.99 -0.89 20.98
C ASP A 237 23.54 -1.71 19.74
N ILE A 238 23.25 -1.03 18.60
CA ILE A 238 22.78 -1.66 17.35
C ILE A 238 23.61 -2.88 16.89
N THR A 239 24.89 -2.91 17.26
CA THR A 239 25.81 -4.01 16.89
C THR A 239 25.76 -5.21 17.85
N ALA A 240 25.14 -5.08 19.03
CA ALA A 240 25.19 -6.11 20.07
C ALA A 240 24.44 -7.39 19.65
N LEU A 241 23.17 -7.27 19.22
CA LEU A 241 22.37 -8.43 18.78
C LEU A 241 22.99 -9.10 17.55
N PRO A 242 23.36 -8.39 16.46
CA PRO A 242 24.00 -8.98 15.29
C PRO A 242 25.28 -9.75 15.63
N LYS A 243 26.12 -9.22 16.51
CA LYS A 243 27.33 -9.89 16.98
C LYS A 243 27.03 -11.15 17.79
N ASP A 244 26.08 -11.10 18.72
CA ASP A 244 25.69 -12.25 19.56
C ASP A 244 25.05 -13.37 18.75
N MET A 245 24.31 -13.02 17.70
CA MET A 245 23.67 -13.96 16.78
C MET A 245 24.64 -14.51 15.72
N GLY A 246 25.79 -13.84 15.52
CA GLY A 246 26.76 -14.19 14.48
C GLY A 246 26.30 -13.78 13.08
N TRP A 247 25.51 -12.73 12.97
CA TRP A 247 25.11 -12.11 11.71
C TRP A 247 26.12 -11.07 11.23
N TRP A 248 26.95 -10.56 12.12
CA TRP A 248 27.99 -9.56 11.85
C TRP A 248 29.21 -9.79 12.76
N ASN A 249 30.40 -9.46 12.27
CA ASN A 249 31.65 -9.53 13.03
C ASN A 249 32.28 -8.14 13.16
N GLU A 250 32.88 -7.86 14.31
CA GLU A 250 33.59 -6.61 14.54
C GLU A 250 34.76 -6.43 13.55
N GLY A 251 34.79 -5.27 12.90
CA GLY A 251 35.77 -4.94 11.88
C GLY A 251 35.29 -5.13 10.43
N GLU A 252 34.11 -5.68 10.24
CA GLU A 252 33.37 -5.68 8.96
C GLU A 252 32.49 -4.42 8.85
N ASP A 253 32.16 -4.01 7.63
CA ASP A 253 31.17 -2.95 7.41
C ASP A 253 29.82 -3.37 8.02
N PHE A 254 29.17 -2.47 8.73
CA PHE A 254 27.85 -2.72 9.31
C PHE A 254 26.78 -2.42 8.25
N ASN A 255 26.43 -3.42 7.46
CA ASN A 255 25.37 -3.29 6.47
C ASN A 255 24.02 -3.67 7.09
N PHE A 256 23.19 -2.65 7.42
CA PHE A 256 21.90 -2.82 8.07
C PHE A 256 20.98 -3.75 7.27
N THR A 257 20.87 -3.51 5.96
CA THR A 257 20.05 -4.33 5.05
C THR A 257 20.46 -5.80 5.11
N ASN A 258 21.74 -6.11 4.92
CA ASN A 258 22.21 -7.50 4.92
C ASN A 258 22.09 -8.17 6.28
N ILE A 259 22.11 -7.40 7.37
CA ILE A 259 22.01 -7.91 8.74
C ILE A 259 20.57 -8.22 9.11
N PHE A 260 19.63 -7.32 8.87
CA PHE A 260 18.25 -7.43 9.34
C PHE A 260 17.27 -7.91 8.26
N ASN A 261 17.56 -7.63 6.99
CA ASN A 261 16.78 -8.06 5.81
C ASN A 261 17.65 -8.84 4.81
N PRO A 262 18.36 -9.93 5.21
CA PRO A 262 19.20 -10.71 4.30
C PRO A 262 18.37 -11.56 3.33
N GLU A 263 19.01 -12.05 2.27
CA GLU A 263 18.42 -13.07 1.42
C GLU A 263 18.02 -14.32 2.22
N PRO A 264 16.86 -14.94 1.96
CA PRO A 264 15.83 -14.61 0.96
C PRO A 264 14.72 -13.68 1.48
N TYR A 265 14.86 -13.07 2.67
CA TYR A 265 13.83 -12.22 3.27
C TYR A 265 13.66 -10.92 2.47
N GLY A 266 12.41 -10.53 2.16
CA GLY A 266 12.10 -9.31 1.44
C GLY A 266 12.55 -9.24 -0.03
N TYR A 267 13.09 -10.32 -0.58
CA TYR A 267 13.56 -10.39 -1.96
C TYR A 267 12.46 -10.88 -2.88
N MET A 268 11.65 -9.94 -3.35
CA MET A 268 10.51 -10.22 -4.22
C MET A 268 10.62 -9.40 -5.51
N PHE A 269 10.23 -9.97 -6.64
CA PHE A 269 10.26 -9.29 -7.93
C PHE A 269 9.48 -7.97 -7.89
N TYR A 270 8.28 -7.98 -7.28
CA TYR A 270 7.45 -6.78 -7.22
C TYR A 270 8.10 -5.61 -6.47
N ALA A 271 9.02 -5.85 -5.55
CA ALA A 271 9.78 -4.80 -4.87
C ALA A 271 10.85 -4.21 -5.79
N SER A 272 11.76 -5.06 -6.27
CA SER A 272 12.87 -4.62 -7.13
C SER A 272 12.39 -4.05 -8.48
N ARG A 273 11.28 -4.57 -9.04
CA ARG A 273 10.69 -4.10 -10.30
C ARG A 273 10.21 -2.65 -10.20
N ARG A 274 9.51 -2.29 -9.12
CA ARG A 274 9.05 -0.92 -8.92
C ARG A 274 10.19 0.06 -8.70
N GLU A 275 11.22 -0.32 -7.94
CA GLU A 275 12.43 0.49 -7.78
C GLU A 275 13.16 0.70 -9.12
N TRP A 276 13.37 -0.39 -9.89
CA TRP A 276 13.96 -0.34 -11.22
C TRP A 276 13.20 0.62 -12.14
N ARG A 277 11.88 0.49 -12.18
CA ARG A 277 11.04 1.31 -13.05
C ARG A 277 11.11 2.78 -12.69
N ALA A 278 10.95 3.12 -11.40
CA ALA A 278 11.02 4.49 -10.95
C ALA A 278 12.41 5.12 -11.21
N PHE A 279 13.50 4.41 -10.94
CA PHE A 279 14.84 4.89 -11.28
C PHE A 279 15.05 5.05 -12.79
N SER A 280 14.54 4.11 -13.61
CA SER A 280 14.65 4.21 -15.08
C SER A 280 13.85 5.39 -15.65
N LEU A 281 12.75 5.80 -15.01
CA LEU A 281 11.98 6.98 -15.39
C LEU A 281 12.65 8.29 -14.95
N LEU A 282 13.32 8.30 -13.79
CA LEU A 282 13.99 9.48 -13.24
C LEU A 282 15.39 9.71 -13.83
N ALA A 283 16.06 8.66 -14.26
CA ALA A 283 17.42 8.73 -14.82
C ALA A 283 17.57 7.81 -16.04
N PRO A 284 16.84 8.07 -17.15
CA PRO A 284 16.84 7.21 -18.35
C PRO A 284 18.20 7.12 -19.06
N SER A 285 19.16 8.02 -18.79
CA SER A 285 20.51 7.93 -19.32
C SER A 285 21.38 6.88 -18.60
N GLN A 286 20.95 6.44 -17.40
CA GLN A 286 21.65 5.42 -16.63
C GLN A 286 21.11 4.04 -17.00
N ASP A 287 22.03 3.07 -17.14
CA ASP A 287 21.67 1.69 -17.46
C ASP A 287 21.51 0.90 -16.16
N PHE A 288 20.28 0.75 -15.70
CA PHE A 288 19.98 -0.08 -14.53
C PHE A 288 19.89 -1.55 -14.94
N PRO A 289 20.55 -2.46 -14.19
CA PRO A 289 20.55 -3.88 -14.54
C PRO A 289 19.13 -4.44 -14.56
N VAL A 290 18.89 -5.37 -15.48
CA VAL A 290 17.63 -6.11 -15.56
C VAL A 290 17.40 -6.85 -14.26
N VAL A 291 16.19 -6.73 -13.77
CA VAL A 291 15.78 -7.16 -12.46
C VAL A 291 15.71 -8.67 -12.34
N ASP A 292 16.47 -9.23 -11.42
CA ASP A 292 16.04 -10.42 -10.70
C ASP A 292 15.63 -10.04 -9.26
N ARG A 293 15.08 -10.99 -8.50
CA ARG A 293 14.64 -10.71 -7.12
C ARG A 293 15.77 -10.26 -6.18
N TYR A 294 17.01 -10.47 -6.54
CA TYR A 294 18.21 -10.16 -5.74
C TYR A 294 18.93 -8.90 -6.22
N THR A 295 18.46 -8.26 -7.27
CA THR A 295 19.06 -7.03 -7.77
C THR A 295 18.94 -5.91 -6.75
N HIS A 296 20.07 -5.35 -6.35
CA HIS A 296 20.16 -4.16 -5.51
C HIS A 296 20.55 -2.95 -6.35
N TYR A 297 19.89 -1.84 -6.09
CA TYR A 297 20.26 -0.54 -6.64
C TYR A 297 20.96 0.28 -5.56
N ASP A 298 21.69 1.30 -5.95
CA ASP A 298 22.27 2.27 -5.03
C ASP A 298 21.17 2.85 -4.11
N PHE A 299 21.54 3.28 -2.92
CA PHE A 299 20.62 3.87 -1.96
C PHE A 299 19.80 5.01 -2.58
N SER A 300 20.47 5.91 -3.31
CA SER A 300 19.89 7.04 -4.03
C SER A 300 20.72 7.32 -5.27
N ILE A 301 20.14 8.01 -6.25
CA ILE A 301 20.76 8.36 -7.53
C ILE A 301 20.57 9.83 -7.85
N THR A 302 21.44 10.42 -8.67
CA THR A 302 21.19 11.74 -9.25
C THR A 302 20.26 11.58 -10.46
N PRO A 303 19.09 12.26 -10.52
CA PRO A 303 18.19 12.21 -11.68
C PRO A 303 18.81 12.94 -12.88
N ASP A 304 18.39 12.58 -14.11
CA ASP A 304 18.89 13.22 -15.32
C ASP A 304 18.42 14.67 -15.47
N GLU A 305 17.22 14.96 -14.99
CA GLU A 305 16.60 16.29 -15.03
C GLU A 305 16.01 16.62 -13.65
N PRO A 306 15.86 17.91 -13.31
CA PRO A 306 15.21 18.31 -12.06
C PRO A 306 13.77 17.76 -11.97
N VAL A 307 13.48 17.08 -10.86
CA VAL A 307 12.21 16.37 -10.66
C VAL A 307 11.10 17.34 -10.29
N THR A 308 9.93 17.18 -10.92
CA THR A 308 8.71 17.92 -10.61
C THR A 308 7.71 17.04 -9.84
N VAL A 309 6.72 17.65 -9.20
CA VAL A 309 5.57 16.94 -8.62
C VAL A 309 4.89 16.06 -9.68
N GLN A 310 4.72 16.59 -10.90
CA GLN A 310 4.09 15.84 -12.01
C GLN A 310 4.89 14.58 -12.38
N ASN A 311 6.21 14.63 -12.38
CA ASN A 311 7.02 13.43 -12.65
C ASN A 311 6.73 12.31 -11.64
N ILE A 312 6.51 12.64 -10.38
CA ILE A 312 6.18 11.64 -9.35
C ILE A 312 4.74 11.13 -9.55
N MET A 313 3.78 12.00 -9.86
CA MET A 313 2.40 11.61 -10.20
C MET A 313 2.37 10.68 -11.43
N ASP A 314 3.22 10.94 -12.43
CA ASP A 314 3.34 10.09 -13.63
C ASP A 314 3.94 8.72 -13.26
N ILE A 315 4.97 8.67 -12.39
CA ILE A 315 5.52 7.41 -11.87
C ILE A 315 4.44 6.62 -11.11
N TYR A 316 3.61 7.30 -10.33
CA TYR A 316 2.54 6.64 -9.58
C TYR A 316 1.38 6.16 -10.45
N SER A 317 1.30 6.63 -11.69
CA SER A 317 0.34 6.15 -12.69
C SER A 317 0.92 5.07 -13.63
N ASP A 318 2.13 4.55 -13.35
CA ASP A 318 2.86 3.66 -14.25
C ASP A 318 2.49 2.18 -14.04
N HIS A 319 2.26 1.47 -15.16
CA HIS A 319 1.98 0.04 -15.23
C HIS A 319 3.08 -0.72 -15.99
N LEU A 320 4.32 -0.21 -15.95
CA LEU A 320 5.49 -0.71 -16.66
C LEU A 320 5.39 -0.54 -18.19
N GLU A 321 4.59 0.43 -18.66
CA GLU A 321 4.32 0.65 -20.08
C GLU A 321 5.60 0.83 -20.91
N GLY A 322 5.60 0.21 -22.09
CA GLY A 322 6.72 0.28 -23.04
C GLY A 322 7.93 -0.57 -22.66
N THR A 323 7.83 -1.41 -21.65
CA THR A 323 8.85 -2.40 -21.26
C THR A 323 8.41 -3.82 -21.63
N GLU A 324 9.28 -4.80 -21.49
CA GLU A 324 8.90 -6.22 -21.63
C GLU A 324 7.96 -6.72 -20.53
N TYR A 325 7.70 -5.90 -19.50
CA TYR A 325 6.84 -6.19 -18.34
C TYR A 325 5.55 -5.40 -18.37
N ASP A 326 5.20 -4.79 -19.49
CA ASP A 326 4.01 -3.94 -19.68
C ASP A 326 2.73 -4.69 -19.33
N LEU A 327 2.10 -4.30 -18.22
CA LEU A 327 0.91 -4.95 -17.70
C LEU A 327 -0.37 -4.61 -18.48
N THR A 328 -0.32 -3.69 -19.44
CA THR A 328 -1.46 -3.31 -20.28
C THR A 328 -1.54 -4.10 -21.57
N THR A 329 -0.50 -4.86 -21.92
CA THR A 329 -0.37 -5.51 -23.24
C THR A 329 -0.14 -7.02 -23.19
N ASP A 330 0.13 -7.61 -22.01
CA ASP A 330 0.33 -9.05 -21.87
C ASP A 330 -1.01 -9.85 -21.95
N GLU A 331 -0.93 -11.19 -22.03
CA GLU A 331 -2.11 -12.06 -22.07
C GLU A 331 -3.05 -11.85 -20.87
N ALA A 332 -2.51 -11.50 -19.70
CA ALA A 332 -3.28 -11.31 -18.48
C ALA A 332 -4.05 -9.98 -18.47
N ALA A 333 -3.65 -9.00 -19.30
CA ALA A 333 -4.40 -7.76 -19.51
C ALA A 333 -5.74 -8.02 -20.22
N GLY A 334 -5.89 -9.17 -20.83
CA GLY A 334 -7.09 -9.56 -21.56
C GLY A 334 -7.35 -8.69 -22.80
N PRO A 335 -8.56 -8.76 -23.34
CA PRO A 335 -8.89 -8.08 -24.61
C PRO A 335 -8.93 -6.56 -24.50
N PHE A 336 -8.99 -6.03 -23.29
CA PHE A 336 -9.24 -4.60 -23.04
C PHE A 336 -8.11 -3.90 -22.31
N GLY A 337 -6.94 -4.56 -22.15
CA GLY A 337 -5.71 -3.94 -21.66
C GLY A 337 -5.73 -3.57 -20.17
N SER A 338 -6.52 -4.27 -19.33
CA SER A 338 -6.56 -3.99 -17.90
C SER A 338 -5.22 -4.32 -17.22
N PRO A 339 -4.58 -3.36 -16.55
CA PRO A 339 -3.32 -3.61 -15.82
C PRO A 339 -3.53 -4.37 -14.52
N THR A 340 -4.77 -4.47 -14.04
CA THR A 340 -5.11 -5.08 -12.75
C THR A 340 -4.76 -6.56 -12.71
N ARG A 341 -4.01 -6.97 -11.69
CA ARG A 341 -3.64 -8.37 -11.44
C ARG A 341 -4.28 -8.88 -10.16
N TRP A 342 -5.37 -9.64 -10.30
CA TRP A 342 -6.05 -10.26 -9.17
C TRP A 342 -5.20 -11.36 -8.56
N GLN A 343 -4.93 -11.29 -7.26
CA GLN A 343 -4.23 -12.37 -6.57
C GLN A 343 -5.03 -13.66 -6.60
N VAL A 344 -4.36 -14.76 -6.96
CA VAL A 344 -4.94 -16.10 -6.86
C VAL A 344 -5.16 -16.43 -5.38
N PRO A 345 -6.37 -16.86 -4.97
CA PRO A 345 -6.61 -17.31 -3.60
C PRO A 345 -5.60 -18.39 -3.18
N GLY A 346 -5.08 -18.31 -1.96
CA GLY A 346 -4.02 -19.19 -1.47
C GLY A 346 -4.33 -20.70 -1.61
N SER A 347 -5.61 -21.09 -1.48
CA SER A 347 -6.09 -22.45 -1.68
C SER A 347 -6.11 -22.91 -3.14
N MET A 348 -5.97 -22.01 -4.10
CA MET A 348 -6.02 -22.28 -5.54
C MET A 348 -4.68 -22.04 -6.23
N LYS A 349 -3.65 -21.63 -5.49
CA LYS A 349 -2.31 -21.42 -6.07
C LYS A 349 -1.76 -22.74 -6.57
N PRO A 350 -1.29 -22.85 -7.82
CA PRO A 350 -0.49 -23.96 -8.25
C PRO A 350 0.73 -24.13 -7.32
N GLU A 351 1.18 -25.37 -7.10
CA GLU A 351 2.34 -25.64 -6.23
C GLU A 351 3.61 -24.87 -6.65
N GLU A 352 3.71 -24.53 -7.93
CA GLU A 352 4.82 -23.79 -8.53
C GLU A 352 4.65 -22.26 -8.44
N GLN A 353 3.42 -21.77 -8.19
CA GLN A 353 3.13 -20.34 -8.12
C GLN A 353 3.36 -19.81 -6.72
N LYS A 354 4.48 -19.17 -6.51
CA LYS A 354 4.83 -18.50 -5.26
C LYS A 354 4.27 -17.08 -5.26
N SER A 355 3.92 -16.56 -4.07
CA SER A 355 3.42 -15.19 -3.93
C SER A 355 4.46 -14.13 -4.34
N GLU A 356 5.74 -14.46 -4.19
CA GLU A 356 6.85 -13.62 -4.57
C GLU A 356 7.08 -13.50 -6.09
N ASP A 357 6.48 -14.37 -6.88
CA ASP A 357 6.58 -14.33 -8.35
C ASP A 357 5.45 -13.48 -8.98
N TRP A 358 4.67 -12.78 -8.16
CA TRP A 358 3.62 -11.88 -8.59
C TRP A 358 4.20 -10.55 -9.10
N GLU A 359 3.94 -10.23 -10.38
CA GLU A 359 4.27 -8.91 -10.92
C GLU A 359 3.28 -7.87 -10.39
N ARG A 360 3.77 -6.67 -10.09
CA ARG A 360 2.96 -5.60 -9.51
C ARG A 360 3.35 -4.26 -10.12
N GLU A 361 2.33 -3.55 -10.57
CA GLU A 361 2.40 -2.17 -11.00
C GLU A 361 2.79 -1.22 -9.85
N ILE A 362 3.30 -0.04 -10.18
CA ILE A 362 3.42 1.08 -9.24
C ILE A 362 2.02 1.64 -8.96
N ALA A 363 1.21 1.80 -10.00
CA ALA A 363 -0.19 2.19 -9.93
C ALA A 363 -1.08 1.05 -9.40
N GLN A 364 -0.92 0.70 -8.14
CA GLN A 364 -1.63 -0.44 -7.56
C GLN A 364 -3.14 -0.19 -7.45
N PHE A 365 -3.96 -1.05 -8.10
CA PHE A 365 -5.42 -0.95 -8.13
C PHE A 365 -6.10 -0.97 -6.75
N ARG A 366 -5.47 -1.53 -5.73
CA ARG A 366 -5.97 -1.59 -4.35
C ARG A 366 -5.18 -0.67 -3.44
N CYS A 367 -4.95 0.55 -3.85
CA CYS A 367 -4.41 1.62 -3.03
C CYS A 367 -5.53 2.28 -2.24
N SER A 368 -5.34 2.57 -0.97
CA SER A 368 -6.36 3.28 -0.17
C SER A 368 -6.28 4.78 -0.41
N TYR A 369 -5.07 5.30 -0.53
CA TYR A 369 -4.76 6.69 -0.86
C TYR A 369 -3.31 6.79 -1.33
N SER A 370 -2.98 7.89 -1.99
CA SER A 370 -1.62 8.25 -2.34
C SER A 370 -1.39 9.74 -2.19
N PHE A 371 -0.14 10.15 -2.05
CA PHE A 371 0.19 11.58 -2.02
C PHE A 371 1.59 11.87 -2.58
N VAL A 372 1.78 13.12 -3.00
CA VAL A 372 3.09 13.73 -3.25
C VAL A 372 3.19 14.97 -2.39
N ALA A 373 4.10 14.97 -1.40
CA ALA A 373 4.39 16.12 -0.57
C ALA A 373 5.41 17.03 -1.28
N GLN A 374 5.13 18.34 -1.30
CA GLN A 374 5.99 19.40 -1.81
C GLN A 374 6.32 20.35 -0.66
N LEU A 375 7.55 20.25 -0.14
CA LEU A 375 8.00 20.95 1.07
C LEU A 375 8.95 22.06 0.67
N ARG A 376 8.44 23.30 0.62
CA ARG A 376 9.18 24.46 0.09
C ARG A 376 9.84 25.24 1.20
N PRO A 377 11.17 25.43 1.16
CA PRO A 377 11.88 26.26 2.12
C PRO A 377 11.47 27.74 1.98
N ASN A 378 11.72 28.53 3.01
CA ASN A 378 11.47 29.97 3.05
C ASN A 378 10.00 30.39 3.00
N MET A 379 9.07 29.47 3.26
CA MET A 379 7.65 29.74 3.48
C MET A 379 7.25 29.32 4.89
N PRO A 380 6.21 29.99 5.50
CA PRO A 380 5.61 29.44 6.71
C PRO A 380 5.19 27.98 6.50
N ALA A 381 5.44 27.10 7.48
CA ALA A 381 5.19 25.66 7.34
C ALA A 381 3.76 25.36 6.89
N GLY A 382 2.77 26.11 7.41
CA GLY A 382 1.37 25.92 7.03
C GLY A 382 1.05 26.18 5.54
N VAL A 383 1.91 26.90 4.83
CA VAL A 383 1.80 27.16 3.38
C VAL A 383 2.81 26.35 2.59
N GLY A 384 4.07 26.36 3.04
CA GLY A 384 5.18 25.73 2.34
C GLY A 384 5.10 24.19 2.31
N SER A 385 4.38 23.57 3.26
CA SER A 385 4.16 22.13 3.29
C SER A 385 2.78 21.81 2.71
N LEU A 386 2.80 21.34 1.47
CA LEU A 386 1.63 20.99 0.65
C LEU A 386 1.68 19.52 0.29
N LEU A 387 0.59 18.80 0.54
CA LEU A 387 0.34 17.48 -0.04
C LEU A 387 -0.56 17.64 -1.28
N TRP A 388 -0.18 16.99 -2.34
CA TRP A 388 -1.05 16.62 -3.44
C TRP A 388 -1.62 15.25 -3.10
N PHE A 389 -2.86 15.22 -2.61
CA PHE A 389 -3.49 14.04 -2.02
C PHE A 389 -4.54 13.44 -2.96
N GLY A 390 -4.57 12.13 -3.12
CA GLY A 390 -5.54 11.39 -3.90
C GLY A 390 -6.05 10.14 -3.17
N GLU A 391 -7.36 9.87 -3.27
CA GLU A 391 -8.01 8.66 -2.77
C GLU A 391 -8.00 7.55 -3.82
N ASP A 392 -7.96 6.29 -3.38
CA ASP A 392 -7.99 5.08 -4.22
C ASP A 392 -6.75 4.94 -5.11
N SER A 393 -6.86 4.27 -6.26
CA SER A 393 -5.76 3.97 -7.18
C SER A 393 -5.12 5.23 -7.75
N PRO A 394 -3.78 5.37 -7.71
CA PRO A 394 -3.10 6.62 -8.06
C PRO A 394 -3.18 6.99 -9.54
N ASP A 395 -3.45 6.04 -10.43
CA ASP A 395 -3.63 6.26 -11.87
C ASP A 395 -4.98 6.89 -12.22
N THR A 396 -6.04 6.56 -11.47
CA THR A 396 -7.40 7.03 -11.69
C THR A 396 -7.87 8.08 -10.69
N THR A 397 -7.06 8.42 -9.68
CA THR A 397 -7.36 9.50 -8.71
C THR A 397 -7.00 10.88 -9.27
N VAL A 398 -7.53 11.93 -8.66
CA VAL A 398 -7.15 13.33 -8.87
C VAL A 398 -6.38 13.81 -7.66
N TYR A 399 -5.16 14.24 -7.85
CA TYR A 399 -4.35 14.83 -6.78
C TYR A 399 -4.82 16.25 -6.46
N THR A 400 -5.34 16.44 -5.25
CA THR A 400 -5.88 17.72 -4.76
C THR A 400 -4.97 18.33 -3.71
N PRO A 401 -4.81 19.68 -3.66
CA PRO A 401 -3.95 20.33 -2.68
C PRO A 401 -4.52 20.24 -1.26
N LEU A 402 -3.68 19.79 -0.30
CA LEU A 402 -3.95 19.75 1.13
C LEU A 402 -2.78 20.39 1.88
N TYR A 403 -2.97 21.59 2.41
CA TYR A 403 -1.92 22.35 3.10
C TYR A 403 -1.81 21.98 4.59
N ALA A 404 -0.60 22.01 5.15
CA ALA A 404 -0.37 21.79 6.58
C ALA A 404 -1.09 22.81 7.49
N GLY A 405 -1.45 23.98 6.94
CA GLY A 405 -2.25 24.98 7.62
C GLY A 405 -3.76 24.71 7.67
N THR A 406 -4.25 23.66 6.99
CA THR A 406 -5.67 23.28 6.98
C THR A 406 -6.11 22.79 8.36
N THR A 407 -7.29 23.21 8.83
CA THR A 407 -7.80 22.89 10.17
C THR A 407 -8.97 21.94 10.18
N GLU A 408 -9.63 21.73 9.05
CA GLU A 408 -10.74 20.77 8.90
C GLU A 408 -10.88 20.35 7.44
N VAL A 409 -11.49 19.20 7.20
CA VAL A 409 -11.84 18.68 5.87
C VAL A 409 -13.33 18.37 5.80
N PRO A 410 -13.95 18.37 4.58
CA PRO A 410 -15.37 18.06 4.43
C PRO A 410 -15.71 16.64 4.90
N THR A 411 -16.93 16.45 5.38
CA THR A 411 -17.43 15.16 5.90
C THR A 411 -17.26 14.00 4.91
N ALA A 412 -17.42 14.25 3.60
CA ALA A 412 -17.24 13.21 2.59
C ALA A 412 -15.82 12.59 2.59
N TRP A 413 -14.79 13.36 2.99
CA TRP A 413 -13.38 12.94 3.03
C TRP A 413 -12.94 12.42 4.41
N SER A 414 -13.79 12.56 5.43
CA SER A 414 -13.52 12.16 6.82
C SER A 414 -14.44 11.06 7.34
N THR A 415 -15.31 10.52 6.49
CA THR A 415 -16.29 9.48 6.85
C THR A 415 -16.33 8.37 5.80
N GLY A 416 -17.08 7.34 6.09
CA GLY A 416 -17.28 6.21 5.19
C GLY A 416 -16.68 4.91 5.72
N ASP A 417 -16.96 3.85 5.01
CA ASP A 417 -16.44 2.50 5.28
C ASP A 417 -16.33 1.75 3.95
N ARG A 418 -15.14 1.36 3.57
CA ARG A 418 -14.89 0.60 2.34
C ARG A 418 -15.64 -0.74 2.23
N LYS A 419 -16.22 -1.25 3.31
CA LYS A 419 -17.02 -2.48 3.33
C LYS A 419 -18.51 -2.23 3.07
N ASN A 420 -18.94 -0.96 3.09
CA ASN A 420 -20.31 -0.57 2.84
C ASN A 420 -20.32 0.57 1.82
N PHE A 421 -20.86 0.29 0.62
CA PHE A 421 -21.00 1.30 -0.41
C PHE A 421 -21.84 2.47 0.08
N ASP A 422 -21.30 3.68 -0.02
CA ASP A 422 -21.93 4.91 0.46
C ASP A 422 -21.60 6.08 -0.47
N THR A 423 -22.62 6.63 -1.11
CA THR A 423 -22.48 7.77 -2.03
C THR A 423 -22.20 9.10 -1.33
N SER A 424 -22.26 9.16 -0.01
CA SER A 424 -21.83 10.33 0.78
C SER A 424 -20.34 10.36 1.09
N CYS A 425 -19.60 9.31 0.73
CA CYS A 425 -18.17 9.17 0.93
C CYS A 425 -17.43 9.38 -0.40
N SER A 426 -16.40 10.22 -0.41
CA SER A 426 -15.59 10.53 -1.59
C SER A 426 -14.86 9.30 -2.13
N TRP A 427 -14.25 8.50 -1.28
CA TRP A 427 -13.48 7.32 -1.67
C TRP A 427 -14.24 6.37 -2.61
N TRP A 428 -15.55 6.19 -2.38
CA TRP A 428 -16.37 5.34 -3.24
C TRP A 428 -16.57 5.89 -4.65
N ALA A 429 -16.46 7.21 -4.86
CA ALA A 429 -16.49 7.79 -6.21
C ALA A 429 -15.26 7.38 -7.00
N PHE A 430 -14.08 7.48 -6.38
CA PHE A 430 -12.80 7.11 -6.99
C PHE A 430 -12.73 5.60 -7.24
N ASN A 431 -13.07 4.79 -6.24
CA ASN A 431 -13.08 3.34 -6.36
C ASN A 431 -14.06 2.83 -7.41
N LEU A 432 -15.23 3.46 -7.58
CA LEU A 432 -16.17 3.12 -8.63
C LEU A 432 -15.59 3.41 -10.02
N VAL A 433 -14.97 4.57 -10.22
CA VAL A 433 -14.32 4.95 -11.50
C VAL A 433 -13.23 3.95 -11.86
N ASN A 434 -12.32 3.66 -10.93
CA ASN A 434 -11.24 2.69 -11.13
C ASN A 434 -11.78 1.29 -11.49
N ASN A 435 -12.66 0.73 -10.68
CA ASN A 435 -13.20 -0.61 -10.92
C ASN A 435 -14.03 -0.70 -12.20
N TYR A 436 -14.74 0.37 -12.58
CA TYR A 436 -15.51 0.40 -13.80
C TYR A 436 -14.61 0.47 -15.05
N ALA A 437 -13.54 1.27 -14.99
CA ALA A 437 -12.55 1.37 -16.06
C ALA A 437 -11.93 0.01 -16.43
N ASN A 438 -11.72 -0.86 -15.45
CA ASN A 438 -11.17 -2.21 -15.66
C ASN A 438 -12.06 -3.13 -16.50
N LEU A 439 -13.33 -2.78 -16.76
CA LEU A 439 -14.19 -3.52 -17.69
C LEU A 439 -13.80 -3.30 -19.15
N ASN A 440 -13.26 -2.12 -19.49
CA ASN A 440 -12.67 -1.81 -20.78
C ASN A 440 -11.67 -0.66 -20.64
N TRP A 441 -10.48 -0.99 -20.14
CA TRP A 441 -9.42 -0.05 -19.80
C TRP A 441 -9.02 0.83 -20.99
N ASN A 442 -8.74 0.21 -22.13
CA ASN A 442 -8.32 0.91 -23.33
C ASN A 442 -9.32 1.98 -23.81
N ALA A 443 -10.60 1.80 -23.53
CA ALA A 443 -11.63 2.76 -23.91
C ALA A 443 -11.86 3.84 -22.86
N MET A 444 -11.80 3.51 -21.56
CA MET A 444 -12.19 4.42 -20.47
C MET A 444 -11.01 5.15 -19.84
N TYR A 445 -9.85 4.52 -19.70
CA TYR A 445 -8.70 5.14 -19.05
C TYR A 445 -8.21 6.44 -19.72
N PRO A 446 -8.16 6.55 -21.07
CA PRO A 446 -7.82 7.83 -21.71
C PRO A 446 -8.77 8.98 -21.33
N VAL A 447 -10.06 8.70 -21.17
CA VAL A 447 -11.07 9.70 -20.77
C VAL A 447 -10.88 10.11 -19.32
N ILE A 448 -10.56 9.16 -18.44
CA ILE A 448 -10.23 9.43 -17.03
C ILE A 448 -8.99 10.31 -16.93
N ARG A 449 -7.93 9.95 -17.67
CA ARG A 449 -6.68 10.75 -17.69
C ARG A 449 -6.89 12.18 -18.17
N GLU A 450 -7.70 12.39 -19.20
CA GLU A 450 -8.02 13.73 -19.69
C GLU A 450 -8.77 14.56 -18.62
N ARG A 451 -9.78 13.96 -17.98
CA ARG A 451 -10.55 14.62 -16.91
C ARG A 451 -9.67 14.96 -15.70
N LYS A 452 -8.86 13.99 -15.23
CA LYS A 452 -7.87 14.15 -14.16
C LYS A 452 -6.93 15.31 -14.47
N ALA A 453 -6.25 15.28 -15.61
CA ALA A 453 -5.28 16.29 -16.01
C ALA A 453 -5.87 17.70 -16.10
N ALA A 454 -7.12 17.83 -16.54
CA ALA A 454 -7.81 19.14 -16.61
C ALA A 454 -8.05 19.72 -15.21
N ILE A 455 -8.46 18.90 -14.24
CA ILE A 455 -8.71 19.34 -12.86
C ILE A 455 -7.38 19.66 -12.15
N GLU A 456 -6.39 18.78 -12.23
CA GLU A 456 -5.07 18.98 -11.62
C GLU A 456 -4.39 20.25 -12.17
N LYS A 457 -4.53 20.51 -13.49
CA LYS A 457 -4.04 21.75 -14.09
C LYS A 457 -4.66 23.00 -13.46
N GLU A 458 -5.96 23.00 -13.16
CA GLU A 458 -6.62 24.12 -12.47
C GLU A 458 -5.96 24.36 -11.09
N TYR A 459 -5.64 23.31 -10.36
CA TYR A 459 -4.98 23.42 -9.06
C TYR A 459 -3.55 23.96 -9.18
N PHE A 460 -2.75 23.46 -10.12
CA PHE A 460 -1.40 23.99 -10.37
C PHE A 460 -1.42 25.45 -10.83
N ASP A 461 -2.36 25.84 -11.70
CA ASP A 461 -2.48 27.21 -12.18
C ASP A 461 -2.84 28.20 -11.05
N ASN A 462 -3.62 27.77 -10.04
CA ASN A 462 -4.06 28.59 -8.92
C ASN A 462 -3.06 28.64 -7.76
N GLN A 463 -2.12 27.70 -7.67
CA GLN A 463 -1.23 27.51 -6.52
C GLN A 463 -0.51 28.80 -6.11
N ALA A 464 0.13 29.49 -7.05
CA ALA A 464 0.94 30.66 -6.76
C ALA A 464 0.10 31.83 -6.17
N GLU A 465 -1.14 32.05 -6.63
CA GLU A 465 -2.02 33.09 -6.12
C GLU A 465 -2.50 32.79 -4.71
N VAL A 466 -2.93 31.54 -4.48
CA VAL A 466 -3.39 31.06 -3.16
C VAL A 466 -2.30 31.19 -2.10
N GLU A 467 -1.10 30.74 -2.45
CA GLU A 467 0.04 30.79 -1.54
C GLU A 467 0.51 32.21 -1.25
N ALA A 468 0.52 33.11 -2.24
CA ALA A 468 0.88 34.50 -2.03
C ALA A 468 -0.06 35.19 -1.03
N GLU A 469 -1.38 34.93 -1.07
CA GLU A 469 -2.32 35.49 -0.11
C GLU A 469 -2.14 34.86 1.29
N ALA A 470 -1.95 33.55 1.38
CA ALA A 470 -1.71 32.88 2.67
C ALA A 470 -0.41 33.37 3.32
N VAL A 471 0.70 33.49 2.56
CA VAL A 471 1.98 34.05 3.05
C VAL A 471 1.78 35.48 3.53
N ARG A 472 1.08 36.34 2.77
CA ARG A 472 0.77 37.70 3.17
C ARG A 472 0.07 37.79 4.53
N LEU A 473 -0.88 36.89 4.77
CA LEU A 473 -1.59 36.83 6.05
C LEU A 473 -0.64 36.41 7.19
N TYR A 474 0.18 35.36 7.00
CA TYR A 474 1.19 34.97 7.97
C TYR A 474 2.18 36.12 8.29
N GLU A 475 2.71 36.79 7.28
CA GLU A 475 3.65 37.91 7.45
C GLU A 475 3.02 39.11 8.15
N SER A 476 1.71 39.31 8.03
CA SER A 476 0.98 40.35 8.76
C SER A 476 0.74 40.00 10.26
N GLY A 477 1.09 38.77 10.68
CA GLY A 477 0.83 38.26 12.00
C GLY A 477 -0.58 37.68 12.20
N ASP A 478 -1.35 37.53 11.12
CA ASP A 478 -2.68 36.92 11.12
C ASP A 478 -2.62 35.44 10.71
N GLU A 479 -1.96 34.63 11.54
CA GLU A 479 -1.84 33.19 11.32
C GLU A 479 -3.20 32.48 11.28
N ALA A 480 -4.13 32.88 12.17
CA ALA A 480 -5.47 32.30 12.19
C ALA A 480 -6.24 32.61 10.89
N GLY A 481 -6.10 33.84 10.37
CA GLY A 481 -6.68 34.22 9.07
C GLY A 481 -6.06 33.45 7.90
N ALA A 482 -4.75 33.21 7.93
CA ALA A 482 -4.07 32.41 6.91
C ALA A 482 -4.56 30.96 6.91
N ARG A 483 -4.65 30.32 8.08
CA ARG A 483 -5.17 28.95 8.23
C ARG A 483 -6.64 28.86 7.79
N ALA A 484 -7.47 29.82 8.16
CA ALA A 484 -8.87 29.86 7.73
C ALA A 484 -8.99 29.99 6.20
N TYR A 485 -8.17 30.84 5.57
CA TYR A 485 -8.12 31.01 4.12
C TYR A 485 -7.72 29.71 3.39
N LEU A 486 -6.65 29.05 3.85
CA LEU A 486 -6.21 27.77 3.28
C LEU A 486 -7.28 26.68 3.48
N THR A 487 -7.90 26.62 4.65
CA THR A 487 -8.98 25.66 4.95
C THR A 487 -10.16 25.87 4.02
N GLU A 488 -10.59 27.11 3.80
CA GLU A 488 -11.67 27.44 2.86
C GLU A 488 -11.32 27.02 1.43
N TYR A 489 -10.10 27.32 0.96
CA TYR A 489 -9.63 26.91 -0.37
C TYR A 489 -9.63 25.38 -0.54
N VAL A 490 -9.03 24.66 0.42
CA VAL A 490 -8.98 23.19 0.41
C VAL A 490 -10.39 22.61 0.40
N ASN A 491 -11.26 23.06 1.31
CA ASN A 491 -12.62 22.52 1.43
C ASN A 491 -13.48 22.79 0.18
N ASN A 492 -13.31 23.94 -0.46
CA ASN A 492 -13.99 24.24 -1.72
C ASN A 492 -13.56 23.27 -2.83
N ASN A 493 -12.24 22.98 -2.94
CA ASN A 493 -11.73 22.05 -3.92
C ASN A 493 -12.18 20.62 -3.63
N LEU A 494 -12.10 20.15 -2.38
CA LEU A 494 -12.53 18.81 -1.98
C LEU A 494 -14.02 18.58 -2.23
N ASN A 495 -14.88 19.57 -1.89
CA ASN A 495 -16.31 19.46 -2.14
C ASN A 495 -16.61 19.43 -3.65
N LYS A 496 -16.00 20.36 -4.42
CA LYS A 496 -16.17 20.39 -5.87
C LYS A 496 -15.70 19.09 -6.51
N LEU A 497 -14.55 18.57 -6.10
CA LEU A 497 -13.99 17.32 -6.64
C LEU A 497 -14.88 16.13 -6.32
N ASN A 498 -15.43 16.04 -5.11
CA ASN A 498 -16.36 14.99 -4.74
C ASN A 498 -17.61 14.98 -5.65
N ASP A 499 -18.21 16.15 -5.85
CA ASP A 499 -19.41 16.29 -6.69
C ASP A 499 -19.09 15.98 -8.17
N ASP A 500 -17.97 16.51 -8.68
CA ASP A 500 -17.50 16.32 -10.05
C ASP A 500 -17.17 14.83 -10.31
N TRP A 501 -16.54 14.14 -9.34
CA TRP A 501 -16.12 12.74 -9.53
C TRP A 501 -17.28 11.76 -9.43
N TRP A 502 -18.26 12.00 -8.55
CA TRP A 502 -19.52 11.26 -8.56
C TRP A 502 -20.29 11.47 -9.86
N SER A 503 -20.37 12.71 -10.35
CA SER A 503 -21.00 13.00 -11.65
C SER A 503 -20.30 12.27 -12.79
N PHE A 504 -18.97 12.25 -12.77
CA PHE A 504 -18.16 11.55 -13.77
C PHE A 504 -18.32 10.02 -13.70
N ALA A 505 -18.43 9.44 -12.51
CA ALA A 505 -18.71 8.02 -12.36
C ALA A 505 -20.05 7.62 -13.03
N TRP A 506 -21.09 8.43 -12.86
CA TRP A 506 -22.38 8.22 -13.52
C TRP A 506 -22.32 8.48 -15.03
N GLU A 507 -21.53 9.44 -15.48
CA GLU A 507 -21.26 9.71 -16.90
C GLU A 507 -20.59 8.49 -17.55
N LEU A 508 -19.57 7.90 -16.93
CA LEU A 508 -18.93 6.68 -17.44
C LEU A 508 -19.91 5.51 -17.54
N LEU A 509 -20.75 5.29 -16.52
CA LEU A 509 -21.79 4.26 -16.56
C LEU A 509 -22.82 4.48 -17.68
N GLY A 510 -23.15 5.74 -17.98
CA GLY A 510 -24.09 6.11 -19.04
C GLY A 510 -23.51 6.04 -20.45
N HIS A 511 -22.19 6.24 -20.58
CA HIS A 511 -21.51 6.25 -21.89
C HIS A 511 -20.95 4.89 -22.30
N TYR A 512 -20.58 4.03 -21.32
CA TYR A 512 -19.98 2.72 -21.58
C TYR A 512 -20.82 1.61 -20.93
N TYR A 513 -21.64 0.93 -21.69
CA TYR A 513 -22.44 -0.19 -21.19
C TYR A 513 -22.70 -1.21 -22.31
N ASP A 514 -22.94 -2.46 -21.95
CA ASP A 514 -23.28 -3.56 -22.86
C ASP A 514 -22.31 -3.71 -24.06
N GLY A 515 -21.03 -3.35 -23.88
CA GLY A 515 -20.01 -3.43 -24.94
C GLY A 515 -20.13 -2.35 -26.01
N ILE A 516 -20.81 -1.24 -25.71
CA ILE A 516 -20.91 -0.05 -26.59
C ILE A 516 -20.37 1.19 -25.89
N ARG A 517 -20.01 2.19 -26.71
CA ARG A 517 -19.79 3.57 -26.29
C ARG A 517 -20.85 4.46 -26.93
N ILE A 518 -21.49 5.32 -26.14
CA ILE A 518 -22.40 6.35 -26.63
C ILE A 518 -21.58 7.57 -27.04
N GLU A 519 -21.75 8.02 -28.26
CA GLU A 519 -21.07 9.18 -28.85
C GLU A 519 -21.84 10.47 -28.52
N GLU A 520 -21.18 11.65 -28.66
CA GLU A 520 -21.78 12.96 -28.38
C GLU A 520 -23.07 13.24 -29.19
N ASP A 521 -23.17 12.70 -30.40
CA ASP A 521 -24.36 12.85 -31.25
C ASP A 521 -25.51 11.88 -30.91
N GLY A 522 -25.34 11.08 -29.85
CA GLY A 522 -26.28 10.07 -29.39
C GLY A 522 -26.23 8.76 -30.18
N SER A 523 -25.35 8.62 -31.15
CA SER A 523 -25.08 7.33 -31.81
C SER A 523 -24.28 6.41 -30.89
N SER A 524 -24.10 5.15 -31.27
CA SER A 524 -23.30 4.19 -30.49
C SER A 524 -22.24 3.51 -31.34
N THR A 525 -21.07 3.32 -30.75
CA THR A 525 -19.98 2.53 -31.31
C THR A 525 -19.86 1.22 -30.53
N THR A 526 -19.82 0.09 -31.22
CA THR A 526 -19.58 -1.22 -30.61
C THR A 526 -18.10 -1.35 -30.23
N LEU A 527 -17.84 -1.66 -28.97
CA LEU A 527 -16.54 -1.95 -28.42
C LEU A 527 -16.39 -3.48 -28.28
N GLY A 528 -16.07 -4.14 -29.41
CA GLY A 528 -15.88 -5.59 -29.46
C GLY A 528 -14.47 -6.00 -29.01
N TYR A 529 -14.25 -7.31 -28.92
CA TYR A 529 -12.92 -7.86 -28.69
C TYR A 529 -12.00 -7.55 -29.89
N PRO A 530 -10.73 -7.16 -29.65
CA PRO A 530 -9.73 -7.01 -30.71
C PRO A 530 -9.51 -8.33 -31.44
N THR A 531 -9.40 -8.25 -32.80
CA THR A 531 -9.24 -9.43 -33.65
C THR A 531 -7.96 -10.19 -33.31
N GLU A 532 -6.89 -9.47 -33.04
CA GLU A 532 -5.58 -10.01 -32.69
C GLU A 532 -5.66 -10.84 -31.41
N TRP A 533 -6.33 -10.33 -30.37
CA TRP A 533 -6.53 -11.05 -29.10
C TRP A 533 -7.37 -12.32 -29.30
N LEU A 534 -8.45 -12.25 -30.11
CA LEU A 534 -9.28 -13.42 -30.41
C LEU A 534 -8.48 -14.51 -31.14
N GLN A 535 -7.54 -14.13 -32.01
CA GLN A 535 -6.64 -15.06 -32.71
C GLN A 535 -5.63 -15.70 -31.76
N GLU A 536 -5.02 -14.90 -30.90
CA GLU A 536 -4.01 -15.34 -29.93
C GLU A 536 -4.57 -16.38 -28.97
N VAL A 537 -5.72 -16.11 -28.35
CA VAL A 537 -6.35 -17.02 -27.38
C VAL A 537 -7.19 -18.11 -28.04
N ASN A 538 -7.19 -18.18 -29.37
CA ASN A 538 -8.02 -19.10 -30.15
C ASN A 538 -9.51 -19.09 -29.72
N PHE A 539 -10.00 -17.91 -29.32
CA PHE A 539 -11.38 -17.73 -28.86
C PHE A 539 -12.35 -17.80 -30.04
N GLY A 540 -13.28 -18.70 -29.97
CA GLY A 540 -14.29 -18.87 -31.04
C GLY A 540 -13.76 -19.55 -32.30
N GLY A 541 -12.79 -20.45 -32.19
CA GLY A 541 -12.19 -21.17 -33.34
C GLY A 541 -13.19 -21.78 -34.33
N THR A 542 -14.36 -22.22 -33.87
CA THR A 542 -15.47 -22.64 -34.75
C THR A 542 -16.18 -21.46 -35.42
N SER A 543 -16.32 -20.32 -34.75
CA SER A 543 -17.00 -19.14 -35.32
C SER A 543 -16.14 -18.41 -36.36
N VAL A 544 -14.82 -18.39 -36.22
CA VAL A 544 -13.89 -17.82 -37.21
C VAL A 544 -13.90 -18.66 -38.48
N ALA A 545 -13.86 -19.99 -38.35
CA ALA A 545 -13.97 -20.89 -39.50
C ALA A 545 -15.35 -20.82 -40.20
N ASP A 546 -16.42 -20.65 -39.43
CA ASP A 546 -17.77 -20.49 -39.96
C ASP A 546 -17.96 -19.10 -40.61
N GLN A 547 -17.31 -18.05 -40.04
CA GLN A 547 -17.33 -16.72 -40.63
C GLN A 547 -16.57 -16.66 -41.97
N ALA A 548 -15.43 -17.35 -42.07
CA ALA A 548 -14.71 -17.51 -43.34
C ALA A 548 -15.57 -18.21 -44.38
N LYS A 549 -16.32 -19.24 -44.01
CA LYS A 549 -17.30 -19.92 -44.90
C LYS A 549 -18.45 -18.99 -45.31
N LEU A 550 -18.95 -18.18 -44.38
CA LEU A 550 -20.02 -17.20 -44.68
C LEU A 550 -19.54 -16.09 -45.63
N ASN A 551 -18.27 -15.69 -45.52
CA ASN A 551 -17.65 -14.69 -46.40
C ASN A 551 -17.22 -15.26 -47.75
N GLY A 552 -17.40 -16.56 -48.01
CA GLY A 552 -17.03 -17.21 -49.27
C GLY A 552 -15.52 -17.41 -49.42
N GLU A 553 -14.75 -17.31 -48.37
CA GLU A 553 -13.34 -17.64 -48.37
C GLU A 553 -13.17 -19.15 -48.32
N ALA A 554 -12.43 -19.72 -49.29
CA ALA A 554 -12.16 -21.16 -49.29
C ALA A 554 -11.34 -21.54 -48.07
N PRO A 555 -11.65 -22.66 -47.38
CA PRO A 555 -10.81 -23.12 -46.28
C PRO A 555 -9.40 -23.36 -46.81
N ALA A 556 -8.39 -22.86 -46.11
CA ALA A 556 -7.01 -23.28 -46.35
C ALA A 556 -6.98 -24.81 -46.26
N GLU A 557 -6.49 -25.48 -47.34
CA GLU A 557 -6.32 -26.93 -47.34
C GLU A 557 -5.45 -27.32 -46.12
N SER A 558 -6.08 -27.96 -45.16
CA SER A 558 -5.33 -28.61 -44.07
C SER A 558 -4.51 -29.73 -44.72
N GLU A 559 -3.20 -29.65 -44.63
CA GLU A 559 -2.32 -30.80 -44.92
C GLU A 559 -2.79 -31.99 -44.07
N GLU A 560 -3.27 -33.02 -44.75
CA GLU A 560 -3.60 -34.31 -44.11
C GLU A 560 -2.37 -34.90 -43.47
N PRO A 561 -2.43 -35.37 -42.21
CA PRO A 561 -1.42 -36.27 -41.69
C PRO A 561 -1.67 -37.64 -42.33
N SER A 562 -0.72 -38.10 -43.13
CA SER A 562 -0.75 -39.43 -43.75
C SER A 562 -0.42 -40.52 -42.74
N GLU A 563 -1.10 -41.67 -42.97
CA GLU A 563 -0.81 -43.04 -42.58
C GLU A 563 -1.24 -43.53 -41.18
N SER A 564 -2.34 -44.21 -41.15
CA SER A 564 -2.59 -45.67 -41.27
C SER A 564 -1.89 -46.54 -40.21
N VAL A 565 -2.67 -47.06 -39.27
CA VAL A 565 -2.52 -48.40 -38.71
C VAL A 565 -3.92 -49.04 -38.66
N GLU A 566 -4.01 -50.23 -39.24
CA GLU A 566 -5.18 -51.05 -39.41
C GLU A 566 -5.80 -51.58 -38.09
N PRO A 567 -7.07 -52.03 -38.14
CA PRO A 567 -7.84 -52.38 -36.97
C PRO A 567 -7.79 -53.89 -36.65
N SER A 568 -7.99 -54.25 -35.39
CA SER A 568 -8.38 -55.59 -35.04
C SER A 568 -9.61 -55.59 -34.12
N GLU A 569 -10.66 -56.17 -34.71
CA GLU A 569 -11.70 -57.06 -34.22
C GLU A 569 -12.63 -56.66 -33.08
N GLU A 570 -13.90 -56.71 -33.45
CA GLU A 570 -15.18 -56.72 -32.75
C GLU A 570 -15.39 -57.96 -31.84
N PRO A 571 -16.62 -58.23 -31.31
CA PRO A 571 -17.63 -57.33 -30.69
C PRO A 571 -18.23 -57.93 -29.39
N SER A 572 -19.09 -57.19 -28.69
CA SER A 572 -20.20 -57.82 -27.95
C SER A 572 -21.26 -56.80 -27.47
N GLU A 573 -22.40 -57.02 -27.97
CA GLU A 573 -23.83 -56.80 -27.76
C GLU A 573 -24.35 -56.19 -26.44
N SER A 574 -25.39 -55.35 -26.72
CA SER A 574 -26.72 -55.19 -26.07
C SER A 574 -26.75 -54.38 -24.77
N GLU A 575 -27.66 -53.47 -24.59
CA GLU A 575 -29.13 -53.41 -24.71
C GLU A 575 -29.65 -51.97 -24.79
N GLN A 576 -30.76 -51.81 -25.46
CA GLN A 576 -31.60 -50.60 -25.61
C GLN A 576 -32.72 -50.60 -24.56
N PRO A 577 -33.66 -49.64 -24.60
CA PRO A 577 -33.76 -48.38 -23.91
C PRO A 577 -35.06 -48.30 -23.05
N SER A 578 -35.21 -47.23 -22.27
CA SER A 578 -36.55 -46.89 -21.74
C SER A 578 -36.68 -45.41 -21.44
N GLU A 579 -37.52 -44.77 -22.17
CA GLU A 579 -38.69 -43.94 -21.94
C GLU A 579 -38.54 -42.52 -21.35
N SER A 580 -39.07 -41.66 -22.19
CA SER A 580 -39.50 -40.28 -22.05
C SER A 580 -40.39 -39.98 -20.84
N VAL A 581 -40.18 -38.79 -20.24
CA VAL A 581 -41.28 -38.05 -19.57
C VAL A 581 -41.23 -36.59 -20.03
N GLN A 582 -42.39 -36.13 -20.52
CA GLN A 582 -42.71 -34.78 -20.99
C GLN A 582 -42.91 -33.78 -19.82
N PRO A 583 -42.84 -32.47 -20.12
CA PRO A 583 -42.88 -31.41 -19.11
C PRO A 583 -44.31 -30.97 -18.78
N SER A 584 -44.48 -30.53 -17.53
CA SER A 584 -45.78 -29.98 -17.04
C SER A 584 -45.64 -28.48 -16.70
N GLU A 585 -46.47 -27.76 -17.33
CA GLU A 585 -47.12 -26.47 -17.19
C GLU A 585 -46.71 -25.44 -16.12
N SER A 586 -46.72 -24.21 -16.65
CA SER A 586 -46.71 -22.86 -16.07
C SER A 586 -47.70 -22.63 -14.89
N VAL A 587 -47.23 -21.84 -13.93
CA VAL A 587 -48.14 -21.09 -13.00
C VAL A 587 -47.75 -19.61 -13.03
N GLN A 588 -48.76 -18.77 -13.32
CA GLN A 588 -48.70 -17.31 -13.33
C GLN A 588 -48.65 -16.71 -11.90
N PRO A 589 -48.23 -15.44 -11.75
CA PRO A 589 -48.06 -14.79 -10.46
C PRO A 589 -49.37 -14.17 -9.94
N SER A 590 -49.53 -14.21 -8.64
CA SER A 590 -50.63 -13.55 -7.88
C SER A 590 -50.13 -12.30 -7.17
N GLU A 591 -50.98 -11.27 -7.20
CA GLU A 591 -50.80 -9.90 -6.71
C GLU A 591 -50.62 -9.78 -5.19
N SER A 592 -49.87 -8.76 -4.86
CA SER A 592 -49.83 -7.86 -3.71
C SER A 592 -50.72 -8.08 -2.49
N GLN A 593 -50.12 -8.05 -1.32
CA GLN A 593 -50.65 -7.35 -0.14
C GLN A 593 -49.52 -6.86 0.78
N GLN A 594 -49.50 -5.56 1.08
CA GLN A 594 -48.70 -4.94 2.14
C GLN A 594 -49.18 -5.41 3.51
N PRO A 595 -48.29 -5.50 4.49
CA PRO A 595 -48.67 -5.27 5.86
C PRO A 595 -47.86 -4.15 6.51
N THR A 596 -48.61 -3.25 7.12
CA THR A 596 -48.16 -2.32 8.16
C THR A 596 -47.86 -3.09 9.44
N GLY A 597 -46.71 -2.82 10.08
CA GLY A 597 -46.35 -3.32 11.39
C GLY A 597 -45.01 -2.79 11.84
N GLU A 598 -45.02 -2.09 12.97
CA GLU A 598 -43.87 -1.49 13.67
C GLU A 598 -42.75 -2.50 14.00
N PRO A 599 -41.48 -2.03 14.16
CA PRO A 599 -40.35 -2.90 14.37
C PRO A 599 -40.19 -3.31 15.84
N SER A 600 -40.14 -4.60 16.08
CA SER A 600 -39.63 -5.18 17.32
C SER A 600 -38.19 -5.62 17.16
N GLU A 601 -37.36 -5.30 18.15
CA GLU A 601 -35.95 -5.61 18.27
C GLU A 601 -35.62 -7.10 18.02
N PRO A 602 -34.54 -7.45 17.31
CA PRO A 602 -34.08 -8.85 17.25
C PRO A 602 -33.14 -9.15 18.41
N ALA A 603 -33.43 -10.23 19.09
CA ALA A 603 -32.62 -10.84 20.13
C ALA A 603 -31.26 -11.31 19.57
N VAL A 604 -30.21 -11.00 20.30
CA VAL A 604 -28.81 -11.43 20.09
C VAL A 604 -28.73 -12.94 20.26
N ASN A 605 -28.42 -13.67 19.18
CA ASN A 605 -27.98 -15.06 19.26
C ASN A 605 -26.43 -15.05 19.21
N THR A 606 -25.84 -15.29 20.38
CA THR A 606 -24.41 -15.61 20.51
C THR A 606 -24.20 -17.06 20.12
N GLU A 607 -23.68 -17.32 18.91
CA GLU A 607 -22.98 -18.57 18.61
C GLU A 607 -21.48 -18.37 18.73
N SER A 608 -20.94 -18.95 19.79
CA SER A 608 -19.51 -18.91 20.12
C SER A 608 -18.68 -19.72 19.13
N SER A 609 -17.60 -19.14 18.65
CA SER A 609 -16.56 -19.80 17.89
C SER A 609 -15.78 -20.80 18.77
N ASN A 610 -16.20 -22.06 18.81
CA ASN A 610 -15.51 -23.15 19.52
C ASN A 610 -14.26 -23.69 18.77
N GLY A 611 -13.87 -23.12 17.64
CA GLY A 611 -12.73 -23.60 16.84
C GLY A 611 -11.37 -23.21 17.42
N THR A 612 -11.23 -21.98 17.87
CA THR A 612 -9.95 -21.45 18.37
C THR A 612 -9.56 -22.01 19.74
N ALA A 613 -10.54 -22.22 20.61
CA ALA A 613 -10.30 -22.83 21.94
C ALA A 613 -9.81 -24.28 21.86
N ILE A 614 -10.22 -25.04 20.84
CA ILE A 614 -9.76 -26.43 20.64
C ILE A 614 -8.31 -26.46 20.15
N ILE A 615 -7.90 -25.54 19.29
CA ILE A 615 -6.52 -25.47 18.77
C ILE A 615 -5.55 -25.04 19.87
N ILE A 616 -5.89 -24.06 20.69
CA ILE A 616 -5.08 -23.64 21.85
C ILE A 616 -4.97 -24.77 22.89
N GLY A 617 -6.04 -25.52 23.12
CA GLY A 617 -6.04 -26.68 24.03
C GLY A 617 -5.13 -27.82 23.57
N VAL A 618 -5.08 -28.09 22.28
CA VAL A 618 -4.23 -29.15 21.71
C VAL A 618 -2.76 -28.75 21.73
N VAL A 619 -2.42 -27.52 21.42
CA VAL A 619 -1.03 -27.00 21.47
C VAL A 619 -0.52 -26.99 22.92
N ALA A 620 -1.30 -26.51 23.88
CA ALA A 620 -0.93 -26.55 25.29
C ALA A 620 -0.71 -28.00 25.80
N ALA A 621 -1.54 -28.94 25.37
CA ALA A 621 -1.37 -30.35 25.74
C ALA A 621 -0.10 -30.99 25.16
N VAL A 622 0.29 -30.62 23.94
CA VAL A 622 1.53 -31.11 23.30
C VAL A 622 2.78 -30.56 23.99
N VAL A 623 2.75 -29.27 24.37
CA VAL A 623 3.87 -28.63 25.09
C VAL A 623 4.04 -29.22 26.49
N VAL A 624 2.95 -29.47 27.21
CA VAL A 624 2.97 -30.09 28.53
C VAL A 624 3.45 -31.57 28.44
N ALA A 625 3.02 -32.30 27.42
CA ALA A 625 3.46 -33.68 27.19
C ALA A 625 4.97 -33.74 26.83
N ALA A 626 5.46 -32.84 26.02
CA ALA A 626 6.88 -32.74 25.67
C ALA A 626 7.76 -32.36 26.89
N ALA A 627 7.30 -31.41 27.70
CA ALA A 627 7.98 -31.05 28.96
C ALA A 627 7.98 -32.22 29.96
N ALA A 628 6.86 -32.90 30.16
CA ALA A 628 6.75 -34.05 31.02
C ALA A 628 7.64 -35.21 30.55
N TRP A 629 7.69 -35.51 29.24
CA TRP A 629 8.57 -36.50 28.66
C TRP A 629 10.06 -36.18 28.90
N PHE A 630 10.44 -34.92 28.79
CA PHE A 630 11.81 -34.45 29.02
C PHE A 630 12.21 -34.56 30.49
N PHE A 631 11.31 -34.23 31.43
CA PHE A 631 11.55 -34.39 32.88
C PHE A 631 11.64 -35.87 33.28
N LEU A 632 10.83 -36.74 32.68
CA LEU A 632 10.89 -38.19 32.93
C LEU A 632 12.16 -38.82 32.38
N LYS A 633 12.68 -38.33 31.23
CA LYS A 633 13.95 -38.80 30.67
C LYS A 633 15.17 -38.35 31.47
N LYS A 634 15.10 -37.17 32.13
CA LYS A 634 16.17 -36.66 33.00
C LYS A 634 16.24 -37.34 34.36
N LYS A 635 15.21 -38.06 34.76
CA LYS A 635 15.16 -38.86 36.02
C LYS A 635 15.67 -40.30 35.83
N LYS A 636 15.98 -40.71 34.60
CA LYS A 636 16.47 -42.08 34.26
C LYS A 636 17.95 -42.14 33.87
N ASN A 637 18.66 -41.00 33.95
CA ASN A 637 20.13 -40.98 33.79
C ASN A 637 20.74 -40.39 35.12
#